data_04ee690257be36fe47c15a4c00dcb818
#
_entry.id   04ee690257be36fe47c15a4c00dcb818
#
_cell.length_a   1.000
_cell.length_b   1.000
_cell.length_c   1.000
_cell.angle_alpha   90.00
_cell.angle_beta   90.00
_cell.angle_gamma   90.00
#
_symmetry.space_group_name_H-M   'P 1'
#
loop_
_entity.id
_entity.type
_entity.pdbx_description
1 polymer ?
#
loop_
_entity_poly.entity_id
_entity_poly.type
_entity_poly.pdbx_seq_one_letter_code
_entity_poly.pdbx_strand_id
1 'polypeptide(L)'
;MSFLVIGLGSMGKRRIRCLQALGVNSICGYDPRQDRREEVKALYGVTTYNDFSTALAEGSPNALIISVPPDLHHGYMTAAVEQSLPFFVEASVIDDGMAELIDKLNGNHLVAAPSATLLFHPAISIIEEKVKSGALGKISNVIHHSGQFLPDWHTYEAVSDYYVSNPATGGGREIVPFELSWFTRVFGFPDRICGNFRKTIDISGAEQIDDTYNALFDYGNFLASFTVDVVSRHATRRLMINGDRQQLIWDWDENSVRLFDPEKGVWEKIEYDMGSAAAGYNANIGERMYVDEIRNFIEAIEGKRPFSNNLANDHRILKLLYAIEEADRNGAYVRFNG
;
A
#
# COMPACT_ATOMS: atom_id res chain seq x y z
N MET A 1 -19.00 15.07 8.83
CA MET A 1 -18.91 13.71 8.22
C MET A 1 -18.54 12.74 9.33
N SER A 2 -19.23 11.59 9.41
CA SER A 2 -19.00 10.52 10.39
C SER A 2 -18.37 9.31 9.73
N PHE A 3 -17.45 8.63 10.43
CA PHE A 3 -16.72 7.48 9.91
C PHE A 3 -16.88 6.27 10.83
N LEU A 4 -17.06 5.09 10.23
CA LEU A 4 -16.93 3.80 10.89
C LEU A 4 -15.61 3.15 10.48
N VAL A 5 -14.71 2.92 11.44
CA VAL A 5 -13.48 2.17 11.24
C VAL A 5 -13.73 0.70 11.58
N ILE A 6 -13.54 -0.17 10.60
CA ILE A 6 -13.78 -1.61 10.66
C ILE A 6 -12.42 -2.30 10.81
N GLY A 7 -12.23 -3.03 11.93
CA GLY A 7 -10.94 -3.55 12.34
C GLY A 7 -10.14 -2.53 13.14
N LEU A 8 -9.93 -2.81 14.43
CA LEU A 8 -9.27 -1.92 15.39
C LEU A 8 -7.85 -2.40 15.77
N GLY A 9 -7.21 -3.12 14.84
CA GLY A 9 -5.80 -3.49 14.94
C GLY A 9 -4.86 -2.31 14.71
N SER A 10 -3.61 -2.60 14.36
CA SER A 10 -2.56 -1.60 14.10
C SER A 10 -2.99 -0.54 13.10
N MET A 11 -3.49 -0.95 11.91
CA MET A 11 -3.90 -0.02 10.86
C MET A 11 -5.19 0.73 11.21
N GLY A 12 -6.18 0.08 11.81
CA GLY A 12 -7.40 0.77 12.24
C GLY A 12 -7.12 1.86 13.27
N LYS A 13 -6.25 1.61 14.24
CA LYS A 13 -5.76 2.64 15.19
C LYS A 13 -5.04 3.79 14.48
N ARG A 14 -4.22 3.48 13.46
CA ARG A 14 -3.56 4.51 12.64
C ARG A 14 -4.60 5.36 11.90
N ARG A 15 -5.60 4.75 11.26
CA ARG A 15 -6.66 5.49 10.54
C ARG A 15 -7.48 6.38 11.46
N ILE A 16 -7.75 5.94 12.70
CA ILE A 16 -8.39 6.80 13.72
C ILE A 16 -7.51 8.03 14.01
N ARG A 17 -6.19 7.85 14.22
CA ARG A 17 -5.27 8.98 14.41
C ARG A 17 -5.24 9.93 13.22
N CYS A 18 -5.24 9.39 11.99
CA CYS A 18 -5.28 10.20 10.78
C CYS A 18 -6.56 11.04 10.69
N LEU A 19 -7.72 10.45 10.98
CA LEU A 19 -9.00 11.17 11.03
C LEU A 19 -8.99 12.27 12.08
N GLN A 20 -8.52 11.97 13.31
CA GLN A 20 -8.41 12.96 14.40
C GLN A 20 -7.44 14.10 14.04
N ALA A 21 -6.30 13.80 13.41
CA ALA A 21 -5.34 14.79 12.93
C ALA A 21 -5.94 15.73 11.86
N LEU A 22 -6.97 15.26 11.13
CA LEU A 22 -7.74 16.05 10.16
C LEU A 22 -8.94 16.79 10.78
N GLY A 23 -9.10 16.74 12.10
CA GLY A 23 -10.18 17.41 12.82
C GLY A 23 -11.53 16.68 12.74
N VAL A 24 -11.55 15.42 12.34
CA VAL A 24 -12.76 14.60 12.34
C VAL A 24 -13.03 14.11 13.77
N ASN A 25 -14.17 14.53 14.33
CA ASN A 25 -14.58 14.18 15.69
C ASN A 25 -15.65 13.08 15.77
N SER A 26 -16.37 12.82 14.67
CA SER A 26 -17.41 11.80 14.62
C SER A 26 -16.84 10.51 14.05
N ILE A 27 -16.26 9.71 14.94
CA ILE A 27 -15.63 8.43 14.61
C ILE A 27 -16.22 7.37 15.52
N CYS A 28 -16.62 6.23 14.94
CA CYS A 28 -16.90 5.00 15.69
C CYS A 28 -16.06 3.85 15.13
N GLY A 29 -15.94 2.79 15.91
CA GLY A 29 -15.13 1.63 15.55
C GLY A 29 -15.87 0.33 15.74
N TYR A 30 -15.56 -0.64 14.89
CA TYR A 30 -16.03 -2.03 15.03
C TYR A 30 -14.87 -3.00 15.02
N ASP A 31 -14.86 -3.91 15.99
CA ASP A 31 -13.96 -5.08 16.03
C ASP A 31 -14.64 -6.16 16.86
N PRO A 32 -14.61 -7.47 16.46
CA PRO A 32 -15.16 -8.54 17.27
C PRO A 32 -14.38 -8.75 18.58
N ARG A 33 -13.09 -8.41 18.63
CA ARG A 33 -12.20 -8.56 19.78
C ARG A 33 -12.46 -7.47 20.82
N GLN A 34 -12.75 -7.87 22.05
CA GLN A 34 -13.03 -6.98 23.17
C GLN A 34 -11.80 -6.15 23.56
N ASP A 35 -10.63 -6.78 23.63
CA ASP A 35 -9.37 -6.12 23.99
C ASP A 35 -9.05 -4.94 23.06
N ARG A 36 -9.22 -5.10 21.73
CA ARG A 36 -9.01 -4.03 20.75
C ARG A 36 -10.00 -2.89 20.92
N ARG A 37 -11.27 -3.20 21.18
CA ARG A 37 -12.31 -2.18 21.42
C ARG A 37 -12.03 -1.36 22.69
N GLU A 38 -11.63 -2.01 23.77
CA GLU A 38 -11.29 -1.36 25.05
C GLU A 38 -10.05 -0.47 24.89
N GLU A 39 -9.01 -0.95 24.21
CA GLU A 39 -7.81 -0.18 23.90
C GLU A 39 -8.13 1.08 23.11
N VAL A 40 -8.88 0.96 22.00
CA VAL A 40 -9.27 2.10 21.16
C VAL A 40 -10.13 3.11 21.92
N LYS A 41 -11.06 2.64 22.74
CA LYS A 41 -11.86 3.51 23.60
C LYS A 41 -11.00 4.28 24.60
N ALA A 42 -10.04 3.61 25.21
CA ALA A 42 -9.13 4.24 26.19
C ALA A 42 -8.17 5.25 25.54
N LEU A 43 -7.59 4.92 24.38
CA LEU A 43 -6.57 5.74 23.73
C LEU A 43 -7.15 6.92 22.95
N TYR A 44 -8.30 6.74 22.31
CA TYR A 44 -8.82 7.72 21.33
C TYR A 44 -10.20 8.27 21.67
N GLY A 45 -10.86 7.77 22.73
CA GLY A 45 -12.21 8.21 23.14
C GLY A 45 -13.31 7.86 22.13
N VAL A 46 -13.08 6.86 21.26
CA VAL A 46 -13.97 6.48 20.18
C VAL A 46 -15.01 5.47 20.70
N THR A 47 -16.29 5.65 20.33
CA THR A 47 -17.34 4.67 20.57
C THR A 47 -17.09 3.40 19.76
N THR A 48 -17.20 2.23 20.38
CA THR A 48 -16.88 0.96 19.74
C THR A 48 -18.03 -0.03 19.84
N TYR A 49 -18.17 -0.88 18.81
CA TYR A 49 -19.21 -1.90 18.67
C TYR A 49 -18.59 -3.29 18.49
N ASN A 50 -19.29 -4.33 18.98
CA ASN A 50 -18.88 -5.72 18.81
C ASN A 50 -19.67 -6.45 17.69
N ASP A 51 -20.61 -5.76 17.07
CA ASP A 51 -21.44 -6.24 15.96
C ASP A 51 -21.47 -5.20 14.86
N PHE A 52 -21.25 -5.63 13.61
CA PHE A 52 -21.14 -4.73 12.47
C PHE A 52 -22.48 -4.08 12.10
N SER A 53 -23.58 -4.84 12.17
CA SER A 53 -24.92 -4.32 11.85
C SER A 53 -25.35 -3.25 12.86
N THR A 54 -25.04 -3.47 14.15
CA THR A 54 -25.24 -2.49 15.21
C THR A 54 -24.39 -1.25 14.99
N ALA A 55 -23.12 -1.43 14.59
CA ALA A 55 -22.22 -0.30 14.27
C ALA A 55 -22.73 0.57 13.12
N LEU A 56 -23.32 -0.04 12.08
CA LEU A 56 -23.96 0.69 10.98
C LEU A 56 -25.23 1.43 11.44
N ALA A 57 -26.10 0.74 12.18
CA ALA A 57 -27.40 1.28 12.59
C ALA A 57 -27.26 2.44 13.60
N GLU A 58 -26.48 2.24 14.66
CA GLU A 58 -26.32 3.22 15.73
C GLU A 58 -25.27 4.28 15.42
N GLY A 59 -24.15 3.88 14.75
CA GLY A 59 -23.09 4.80 14.37
C GLY A 59 -23.46 5.72 13.22
N SER A 60 -24.43 5.31 12.39
CA SER A 60 -24.92 6.06 11.22
C SER A 60 -23.80 6.74 10.43
N PRO A 61 -22.78 5.97 9.95
CA PRO A 61 -21.61 6.53 9.30
C PRO A 61 -21.95 7.10 7.91
N ASN A 62 -21.24 8.13 7.50
CA ASN A 62 -21.27 8.64 6.13
C ASN A 62 -20.24 7.94 5.23
N ALA A 63 -19.23 7.28 5.82
CA ALA A 63 -18.20 6.56 5.10
C ALA A 63 -17.58 5.45 5.98
N LEU A 64 -17.03 4.42 5.34
CA LEU A 64 -16.36 3.31 5.98
C LEU A 64 -14.84 3.37 5.77
N ILE A 65 -14.08 2.94 6.78
CA ILE A 65 -12.64 2.65 6.67
C ILE A 65 -12.43 1.20 7.04
N ILE A 66 -12.04 0.38 6.04
CA ILE A 66 -11.91 -1.06 6.16
C ILE A 66 -10.44 -1.39 6.40
N SER A 67 -10.09 -1.74 7.67
CA SER A 67 -8.74 -2.02 8.14
C SER A 67 -8.66 -3.42 8.77
N VAL A 68 -9.27 -4.39 8.12
CA VAL A 68 -9.25 -5.81 8.48
C VAL A 68 -8.19 -6.56 7.65
N PRO A 69 -7.88 -7.83 7.96
CA PRO A 69 -7.06 -8.68 7.08
C PRO A 69 -7.58 -8.75 5.65
N PRO A 70 -6.70 -8.91 4.64
CA PRO A 70 -7.07 -8.81 3.22
C PRO A 70 -8.15 -9.80 2.76
N ASP A 71 -8.21 -10.98 3.34
CA ASP A 71 -9.22 -12.02 3.07
C ASP A 71 -10.65 -11.65 3.53
N LEU A 72 -10.78 -10.60 4.34
CA LEU A 72 -12.07 -10.09 4.81
C LEU A 72 -12.53 -8.82 4.05
N HIS A 73 -11.69 -8.24 3.20
CA HIS A 73 -11.99 -6.98 2.50
C HIS A 73 -13.27 -7.06 1.68
N HIS A 74 -13.43 -8.13 0.89
CA HIS A 74 -14.55 -8.28 -0.04
C HIS A 74 -15.92 -8.15 0.65
N GLY A 75 -16.10 -8.79 1.81
CA GLY A 75 -17.39 -8.75 2.53
C GLY A 75 -17.78 -7.34 2.96
N TYR A 76 -16.82 -6.55 3.47
CA TYR A 76 -17.10 -5.19 3.90
C TYR A 76 -17.19 -4.20 2.73
N MET A 77 -16.42 -4.40 1.65
CA MET A 77 -16.59 -3.61 0.42
C MET A 77 -17.97 -3.84 -0.20
N THR A 78 -18.44 -5.08 -0.24
CA THR A 78 -19.78 -5.44 -0.73
C THR A 78 -20.85 -4.75 0.11
N ALA A 79 -20.76 -4.84 1.44
CA ALA A 79 -21.70 -4.17 2.33
C ALA A 79 -21.70 -2.64 2.14
N ALA A 80 -20.52 -2.02 1.91
CA ALA A 80 -20.42 -0.59 1.63
C ALA A 80 -21.16 -0.22 0.34
N VAL A 81 -20.99 -0.99 -0.74
CA VAL A 81 -21.67 -0.78 -2.02
C VAL A 81 -23.19 -0.94 -1.88
N GLU A 82 -23.65 -1.98 -1.18
CA GLU A 82 -25.08 -2.23 -0.93
C GLU A 82 -25.74 -1.10 -0.11
N GLN A 83 -25.01 -0.51 0.83
CA GLN A 83 -25.47 0.61 1.64
C GLN A 83 -25.23 1.97 0.97
N SER A 84 -24.64 2.01 -0.23
CA SER A 84 -24.24 3.23 -0.93
C SER A 84 -23.35 4.13 -0.08
N LEU A 85 -22.45 3.54 0.72
CA LEU A 85 -21.50 4.24 1.57
C LEU A 85 -20.11 4.32 0.89
N PRO A 86 -19.54 5.51 0.72
CA PRO A 86 -18.13 5.65 0.35
C PRO A 86 -17.24 4.84 1.29
N PHE A 87 -16.19 4.22 0.75
CA PHE A 87 -15.29 3.42 1.56
C PHE A 87 -13.82 3.59 1.16
N PHE A 88 -12.99 3.52 2.18
CA PHE A 88 -11.57 3.31 2.08
C PHE A 88 -11.29 1.86 2.50
N VAL A 89 -10.39 1.17 1.80
CA VAL A 89 -9.95 -0.19 2.15
C VAL A 89 -8.43 -0.27 2.14
N GLU A 90 -7.83 -0.94 3.13
CA GLU A 90 -6.38 -1.16 3.15
C GLU A 90 -5.91 -1.92 1.92
N ALA A 91 -4.59 -1.92 1.67
CA ALA A 91 -4.00 -2.57 0.51
C ALA A 91 -4.42 -4.04 0.40
N SER A 92 -4.90 -4.43 -0.77
CA SER A 92 -5.36 -5.78 -1.06
C SER A 92 -4.22 -6.63 -1.61
N VAL A 93 -4.29 -7.94 -1.34
CA VAL A 93 -3.42 -8.98 -1.92
C VAL A 93 -4.23 -10.12 -2.55
N ILE A 94 -5.55 -10.03 -2.44
CA ILE A 94 -6.53 -10.98 -2.99
C ILE A 94 -7.56 -10.15 -3.76
N ASP A 95 -7.95 -10.62 -4.94
CA ASP A 95 -8.90 -9.94 -5.82
C ASP A 95 -10.31 -10.58 -5.82
N ASP A 96 -10.61 -11.43 -4.83
CA ASP A 96 -11.89 -12.10 -4.70
C ASP A 96 -13.06 -11.12 -4.80
N GLY A 97 -13.95 -11.33 -5.79
CA GLY A 97 -15.13 -10.51 -6.04
C GLY A 97 -14.83 -9.06 -6.46
N MET A 98 -13.57 -8.68 -6.70
CA MET A 98 -13.24 -7.28 -7.04
C MET A 98 -13.77 -6.91 -8.43
N ALA A 99 -13.75 -7.84 -9.40
CA ALA A 99 -14.28 -7.59 -10.73
C ALA A 99 -15.79 -7.27 -10.68
N GLU A 100 -16.57 -8.04 -9.92
CA GLU A 100 -18.02 -7.82 -9.74
C GLU A 100 -18.31 -6.49 -9.02
N LEU A 101 -17.46 -6.10 -8.06
CA LEU A 101 -17.60 -4.80 -7.40
C LEU A 101 -17.29 -3.64 -8.35
N ILE A 102 -16.27 -3.78 -9.19
CA ILE A 102 -15.94 -2.78 -10.22
C ILE A 102 -17.12 -2.62 -11.19
N ASP A 103 -17.71 -3.73 -11.63
CA ASP A 103 -18.87 -3.70 -12.52
C ASP A 103 -20.09 -3.04 -11.87
N LYS A 104 -20.36 -3.32 -10.58
CA LYS A 104 -21.43 -2.67 -9.81
C LYS A 104 -21.20 -1.15 -9.62
N LEU A 105 -19.95 -0.73 -9.57
CA LEU A 105 -19.57 0.67 -9.43
C LEU A 105 -19.52 1.43 -10.75
N ASN A 106 -19.59 0.74 -11.89
CA ASN A 106 -19.65 1.37 -13.21
C ASN A 106 -20.91 2.25 -13.33
N GLY A 107 -20.69 3.54 -13.61
CA GLY A 107 -21.77 4.53 -13.67
C GLY A 107 -22.30 5.00 -12.30
N ASN A 108 -21.73 4.52 -11.21
CA ASN A 108 -22.01 4.98 -9.86
C ASN A 108 -20.95 6.01 -9.43
N HIS A 109 -21.36 7.06 -8.72
CA HIS A 109 -20.45 8.09 -8.19
C HIS A 109 -19.92 7.76 -6.79
N LEU A 110 -20.10 6.52 -6.33
CA LEU A 110 -19.61 6.08 -5.04
C LEU A 110 -18.08 6.08 -5.01
N VAL A 111 -17.50 6.71 -4.01
CA VAL A 111 -16.04 6.73 -3.82
C VAL A 111 -15.60 5.39 -3.22
N ALA A 112 -14.88 4.60 -4.00
CA ALA A 112 -14.20 3.39 -3.58
C ALA A 112 -12.68 3.64 -3.63
N ALA A 113 -12.05 3.70 -2.45
CA ALA A 113 -10.68 4.18 -2.27
C ALA A 113 -9.76 3.08 -1.72
N PRO A 114 -9.18 2.22 -2.58
CA PRO A 114 -8.18 1.26 -2.14
C PRO A 114 -6.87 1.99 -1.79
N SER A 115 -6.28 1.62 -0.65
CA SER A 115 -5.07 2.21 -0.13
C SER A 115 -3.89 2.06 -1.11
N ALA A 116 -3.19 3.16 -1.31
CA ALA A 116 -1.93 3.25 -2.03
C ALA A 116 -1.05 4.31 -1.34
N THR A 117 -0.76 4.11 -0.07
CA THR A 117 -0.16 5.10 0.82
C THR A 117 1.13 5.69 0.28
N LEU A 118 1.97 4.89 -0.41
CA LEU A 118 3.23 5.36 -1.00
C LEU A 118 3.05 6.42 -2.09
N LEU A 119 1.87 6.54 -2.71
CA LEU A 119 1.58 7.64 -3.64
C LEU A 119 1.63 9.01 -2.95
N PHE A 120 1.51 9.03 -1.62
CA PHE A 120 1.58 10.24 -0.80
C PHE A 120 2.96 10.45 -0.17
N HIS A 121 3.93 9.60 -0.48
CA HIS A 121 5.31 9.76 -0.04
C HIS A 121 6.00 10.84 -0.88
N PRO A 122 6.62 11.86 -0.27
CA PRO A 122 7.18 13.00 -1.03
C PRO A 122 8.28 12.60 -2.01
N ALA A 123 9.09 11.58 -1.72
CA ALA A 123 10.07 11.07 -2.68
C ALA A 123 9.41 10.56 -3.96
N ILE A 124 8.25 9.88 -3.85
CA ILE A 124 7.55 9.34 -5.02
C ILE A 124 7.06 10.49 -5.91
N SER A 125 6.56 11.57 -5.33
CA SER A 125 6.18 12.77 -6.09
C SER A 125 7.36 13.39 -6.84
N ILE A 126 8.55 13.46 -6.20
CA ILE A 126 9.78 13.96 -6.83
C ILE A 126 10.20 13.02 -7.97
N ILE A 127 10.22 11.70 -7.73
CA ILE A 127 10.59 10.71 -8.74
C ILE A 127 9.64 10.77 -9.93
N GLU A 128 8.32 10.81 -9.68
CA GLU A 128 7.29 10.91 -10.72
C GLU A 128 7.49 12.19 -11.57
N GLU A 129 7.76 13.32 -10.93
CA GLU A 129 8.04 14.59 -11.60
C GLU A 129 9.30 14.48 -12.50
N LYS A 130 10.42 13.92 -12.00
CA LYS A 130 11.66 13.79 -12.77
C LYS A 130 11.52 12.82 -13.96
N VAL A 131 10.75 11.75 -13.80
CA VAL A 131 10.45 10.81 -14.90
C VAL A 131 9.54 11.48 -15.93
N LYS A 132 8.43 12.10 -15.50
CA LYS A 132 7.43 12.71 -16.41
C LYS A 132 7.95 13.96 -17.13
N SER A 133 8.79 14.75 -16.49
CA SER A 133 9.42 15.93 -17.14
C SER A 133 10.47 15.55 -18.19
N GLY A 134 10.89 14.28 -18.24
CA GLY A 134 11.96 13.84 -19.13
C GLY A 134 13.34 14.31 -18.69
N ALA A 135 13.53 14.74 -17.45
CA ALA A 135 14.83 15.18 -16.91
C ALA A 135 15.89 14.10 -17.05
N LEU A 136 15.53 12.84 -16.84
CA LEU A 136 16.43 11.70 -16.95
C LEU A 136 16.79 11.33 -18.41
N GLY A 137 16.09 11.89 -19.40
CA GLY A 137 16.19 11.47 -20.79
C GLY A 137 15.49 10.14 -21.05
N LYS A 138 16.03 9.31 -21.95
CA LYS A 138 15.54 7.95 -22.17
C LYS A 138 15.98 7.06 -21.06
N ILE A 139 15.02 6.48 -20.32
CA ILE A 139 15.32 5.49 -19.29
C ILE A 139 15.86 4.23 -19.96
N SER A 140 16.96 3.71 -19.45
CA SER A 140 17.58 2.44 -19.86
C SER A 140 17.16 1.31 -18.92
N ASN A 141 17.32 1.54 -17.63
CA ASN A 141 16.95 0.53 -16.62
C ASN A 141 16.56 1.18 -15.29
N VAL A 142 15.77 0.40 -14.52
CA VAL A 142 15.33 0.72 -13.17
C VAL A 142 15.69 -0.45 -12.25
N ILE A 143 16.22 -0.16 -11.07
CA ILE A 143 16.51 -1.15 -10.03
C ILE A 143 15.78 -0.73 -8.77
N HIS A 144 14.86 -1.57 -8.30
CA HIS A 144 14.09 -1.35 -7.07
C HIS A 144 14.28 -2.51 -6.10
N HIS A 145 14.48 -2.16 -4.83
CA HIS A 145 14.48 -3.11 -3.73
C HIS A 145 13.73 -2.52 -2.54
N SER A 146 12.76 -3.28 -2.02
CA SER A 146 12.10 -3.01 -0.75
C SER A 146 12.19 -4.25 0.14
N GLY A 147 12.77 -4.10 1.32
CA GLY A 147 12.96 -5.19 2.26
C GLY A 147 12.76 -4.75 3.71
N GLN A 148 12.18 -5.64 4.50
CA GLN A 148 12.02 -5.47 5.95
C GLN A 148 12.16 -6.84 6.61
N PHE A 149 12.38 -6.87 7.92
CA PHE A 149 12.39 -8.12 8.66
C PHE A 149 11.02 -8.35 9.31
N LEU A 150 10.30 -9.38 8.88
CA LEU A 150 8.92 -9.63 9.30
C LEU A 150 8.72 -9.64 10.82
N PRO A 151 9.57 -10.30 11.63
CA PRO A 151 9.42 -10.29 13.09
C PRO A 151 9.54 -8.90 13.73
N ASP A 152 10.12 -7.92 13.06
CA ASP A 152 10.27 -6.57 13.59
C ASP A 152 9.03 -5.69 13.33
N TRP A 153 8.01 -6.17 12.59
CA TRP A 153 6.81 -5.39 12.29
C TRP A 153 5.93 -5.17 13.52
N HIS A 154 5.72 -6.25 14.31
CA HIS A 154 4.94 -6.20 15.54
C HIS A 154 5.71 -6.89 16.66
N THR A 155 6.49 -6.13 17.41
CA THR A 155 7.32 -6.67 18.51
C THR A 155 6.50 -7.07 19.76
N TYR A 156 5.18 -6.80 19.76
CA TYR A 156 4.27 -7.04 20.88
C TYR A 156 3.38 -8.29 20.71
N GLU A 157 3.42 -8.94 19.51
CA GLU A 157 2.69 -10.19 19.25
C GLU A 157 3.55 -11.15 18.42
N ALA A 158 3.28 -12.46 18.53
CA ALA A 158 4.01 -13.44 17.73
C ALA A 158 3.57 -13.38 16.26
N VAL A 159 4.51 -13.66 15.33
CA VAL A 159 4.21 -13.67 13.89
C VAL A 159 3.08 -14.63 13.55
N SER A 160 2.97 -15.77 14.25
CA SER A 160 1.90 -16.75 14.07
C SER A 160 0.49 -16.23 14.40
N ASP A 161 0.39 -15.15 15.16
CA ASP A 161 -0.88 -14.71 15.78
C ASP A 161 -1.63 -13.69 14.90
N TYR A 162 -1.06 -13.29 13.77
CA TYR A 162 -1.71 -12.37 12.85
C TYR A 162 -1.54 -12.78 11.38
N TYR A 163 -2.28 -12.14 10.48
CA TYR A 163 -2.49 -12.55 9.09
C TYR A 163 -1.23 -12.68 8.23
N VAL A 164 -0.11 -12.07 8.65
CA VAL A 164 1.15 -12.11 7.87
C VAL A 164 1.79 -13.50 7.81
N SER A 165 1.39 -14.42 8.71
CA SER A 165 1.79 -15.83 8.67
C SER A 165 1.00 -16.67 7.67
N ASN A 166 -0.09 -16.15 7.13
CA ASN A 166 -0.90 -16.84 6.12
C ASN A 166 -0.24 -16.69 4.74
N PRO A 167 0.09 -17.80 4.04
CA PRO A 167 0.75 -17.74 2.73
C PRO A 167 -0.06 -17.03 1.64
N ALA A 168 -1.39 -16.96 1.77
CA ALA A 168 -2.24 -16.27 0.80
C ALA A 168 -2.22 -14.74 0.95
N THR A 169 -1.95 -14.23 2.15
CA THR A 169 -2.11 -12.80 2.46
C THR A 169 -0.87 -12.14 3.04
N GLY A 170 0.14 -12.90 3.45
CA GLY A 170 1.28 -12.38 4.20
C GLY A 170 2.62 -12.60 3.52
N GLY A 171 3.68 -12.38 4.28
CA GLY A 171 5.04 -12.52 3.81
C GLY A 171 5.44 -11.48 2.77
N GLY A 172 6.35 -11.86 1.89
CA GLY A 172 6.75 -11.02 0.76
C GLY A 172 5.59 -10.67 -0.17
N ARG A 173 4.59 -11.58 -0.27
CA ARG A 173 3.41 -11.42 -1.11
C ARG A 173 2.61 -10.15 -0.78
N GLU A 174 2.47 -9.81 0.49
CA GLU A 174 1.76 -8.61 0.94
C GLU A 174 2.43 -7.31 0.46
N ILE A 175 3.76 -7.30 0.46
CA ILE A 175 4.52 -6.09 0.13
C ILE A 175 4.56 -5.84 -1.39
N VAL A 176 4.44 -6.88 -2.22
CA VAL A 176 4.51 -6.74 -3.68
C VAL A 176 3.47 -5.75 -4.22
N PRO A 177 2.14 -5.89 -4.01
CA PRO A 177 1.17 -4.93 -4.53
C PRO A 177 1.31 -3.55 -3.88
N PHE A 178 1.73 -3.47 -2.61
CA PHE A 178 2.00 -2.20 -1.94
C PHE A 178 3.09 -1.40 -2.67
N GLU A 179 4.19 -2.05 -3.06
CA GLU A 179 5.26 -1.43 -3.85
C GLU A 179 4.84 -1.20 -5.30
N LEU A 180 4.12 -2.13 -5.93
CA LEU A 180 3.64 -1.97 -7.30
C LEU A 180 2.68 -0.79 -7.46
N SER A 181 1.96 -0.38 -6.42
CA SER A 181 1.02 0.74 -6.48
C SER A 181 1.67 2.05 -6.93
N TRP A 182 2.83 2.40 -6.37
CA TRP A 182 3.59 3.57 -6.78
C TRP A 182 4.48 3.31 -8.00
N PHE A 183 5.05 2.09 -8.10
CA PHE A 183 5.93 1.73 -9.20
C PHE A 183 5.20 1.80 -10.55
N THR A 184 4.00 1.24 -10.64
CA THR A 184 3.17 1.33 -11.84
C THR A 184 2.65 2.75 -12.11
N ARG A 185 2.47 3.58 -11.09
CA ARG A 185 2.12 4.99 -11.23
C ARG A 185 3.20 5.79 -11.93
N VAL A 186 4.48 5.49 -11.63
CA VAL A 186 5.64 6.18 -12.19
C VAL A 186 6.01 5.64 -13.57
N PHE A 187 6.05 4.32 -13.73
CA PHE A 187 6.62 3.66 -14.92
C PHE A 187 5.57 3.04 -15.86
N GLY A 188 4.31 2.99 -15.45
CA GLY A 188 3.28 2.22 -16.15
C GLY A 188 3.34 0.73 -15.85
N PHE A 189 2.58 -0.04 -16.60
CA PHE A 189 2.59 -1.50 -16.52
C PHE A 189 3.54 -2.07 -17.58
N PRO A 190 4.30 -3.16 -17.25
CA PRO A 190 5.23 -3.77 -18.20
C PRO A 190 4.50 -4.56 -19.29
N ASP A 191 5.17 -4.76 -20.43
CA ASP A 191 4.67 -5.61 -21.53
C ASP A 191 4.84 -7.10 -21.19
N ARG A 192 5.96 -7.46 -20.52
CA ARG A 192 6.30 -8.83 -20.15
C ARG A 192 6.95 -8.89 -18.78
N ILE A 193 6.72 -10.00 -18.09
CA ILE A 193 7.22 -10.26 -16.74
C ILE A 193 7.94 -11.60 -16.71
N CYS A 194 9.10 -11.65 -16.05
CA CYS A 194 9.71 -12.88 -15.55
C CYS A 194 9.85 -12.73 -14.02
N GLY A 195 9.51 -13.76 -13.26
CA GLY A 195 9.53 -13.66 -11.80
C GLY A 195 9.91 -14.95 -11.11
N ASN A 196 10.33 -14.81 -9.86
CA ASN A 196 10.55 -15.91 -8.94
C ASN A 196 10.11 -15.48 -7.54
N PHE A 197 9.51 -16.38 -6.80
CA PHE A 197 9.20 -16.19 -5.40
C PHE A 197 9.48 -17.45 -4.60
N ARG A 198 10.00 -17.30 -3.39
CA ARG A 198 10.44 -18.44 -2.56
C ARG A 198 10.39 -18.08 -1.08
N LYS A 199 10.21 -19.15 -0.29
CA LYS A 199 10.69 -19.16 1.09
C LYS A 199 12.21 -19.40 1.05
N THR A 200 13.00 -18.45 1.57
CA THR A 200 14.48 -18.51 1.50
C THR A 200 15.13 -18.70 2.88
N ILE A 201 14.47 -18.27 3.96
CA ILE A 201 14.93 -18.47 5.33
C ILE A 201 13.80 -19.00 6.23
N ASP A 202 14.17 -19.45 7.43
CA ASP A 202 13.20 -19.85 8.46
C ASP A 202 12.85 -18.63 9.34
N ILE A 203 11.55 -18.27 9.31
CA ILE A 203 10.96 -17.27 10.21
C ILE A 203 9.98 -18.00 11.11
N SER A 204 10.26 -17.98 12.42
CA SER A 204 9.41 -18.63 13.41
C SER A 204 8.00 -18.05 13.40
N GLY A 205 7.00 -18.91 13.28
CA GLY A 205 5.60 -18.55 13.19
C GLY A 205 5.14 -18.14 11.78
N ALA A 206 6.02 -18.24 10.76
CA ALA A 206 5.70 -17.97 9.36
C ALA A 206 6.36 -19.00 8.43
N GLU A 207 6.27 -20.26 8.77
CA GLU A 207 6.97 -21.36 8.09
C GLU A 207 6.43 -21.64 6.70
N GLN A 208 5.24 -21.13 6.37
CA GLN A 208 4.54 -21.40 5.10
C GLN A 208 4.57 -20.23 4.11
N ILE A 209 5.09 -19.07 4.49
CA ILE A 209 5.09 -17.88 3.61
C ILE A 209 6.25 -17.92 2.62
N ASP A 210 6.06 -17.29 1.46
CA ASP A 210 7.15 -16.88 0.58
C ASP A 210 7.68 -15.52 1.08
N ASP A 211 8.97 -15.48 1.39
CA ASP A 211 9.59 -14.34 2.03
C ASP A 211 10.31 -13.41 1.05
N THR A 212 10.56 -13.87 -0.18
CA THR A 212 11.32 -13.14 -1.19
C THR A 212 10.65 -13.26 -2.57
N TYR A 213 10.45 -12.11 -3.23
CA TYR A 213 9.94 -11.96 -4.58
C TYR A 213 10.96 -11.19 -5.43
N ASN A 214 11.32 -11.75 -6.59
CA ASN A 214 12.14 -11.08 -7.60
C ASN A 214 11.39 -11.08 -8.93
N ALA A 215 11.33 -9.92 -9.59
CA ALA A 215 10.74 -9.80 -10.91
C ALA A 215 11.64 -8.99 -11.86
N LEU A 216 11.63 -9.38 -13.12
CA LEU A 216 12.17 -8.61 -14.23
C LEU A 216 11.00 -8.12 -15.08
N PHE A 217 10.86 -6.82 -15.22
CA PHE A 217 9.84 -6.17 -16.03
C PHE A 217 10.44 -5.65 -17.34
N ASP A 218 9.82 -6.00 -18.44
CA ASP A 218 10.17 -5.53 -19.78
C ASP A 218 9.08 -4.57 -20.26
N TYR A 219 9.47 -3.32 -20.46
CA TYR A 219 8.60 -2.23 -20.97
C TYR A 219 8.82 -1.97 -22.46
N GLY A 220 9.55 -2.86 -23.16
CA GLY A 220 9.91 -2.71 -24.56
C GLY A 220 11.05 -1.71 -24.79
N ASN A 221 11.01 -0.55 -24.18
CA ASN A 221 12.02 0.51 -24.32
C ASN A 221 13.00 0.61 -23.14
N PHE A 222 12.72 0.01 -22.01
CA PHE A 222 13.60 -0.11 -20.85
C PHE A 222 13.29 -1.38 -20.04
N LEU A 223 14.19 -1.74 -19.14
CA LEU A 223 14.06 -2.90 -18.26
C LEU A 223 14.02 -2.47 -16.80
N ALA A 224 13.31 -3.23 -15.96
CA ALA A 224 13.34 -3.00 -14.54
C ALA A 224 13.57 -4.30 -13.75
N SER A 225 14.40 -4.22 -12.72
CA SER A 225 14.55 -5.24 -11.67
C SER A 225 13.76 -4.79 -10.46
N PHE A 226 12.91 -5.67 -9.96
CA PHE A 226 12.04 -5.40 -8.82
C PHE A 226 12.22 -6.52 -7.80
N THR A 227 12.66 -6.16 -6.59
CA THR A 227 12.88 -7.10 -5.49
C THR A 227 12.10 -6.64 -4.29
N VAL A 228 11.37 -7.58 -3.69
CA VAL A 228 10.67 -7.38 -2.40
C VAL A 228 11.01 -8.54 -1.49
N ASP A 229 11.32 -8.26 -0.23
CA ASP A 229 11.56 -9.29 0.76
C ASP A 229 11.08 -8.89 2.17
N VAL A 230 10.90 -9.91 3.01
CA VAL A 230 10.62 -9.75 4.43
C VAL A 230 11.71 -10.35 5.32
N VAL A 231 12.94 -10.39 4.79
CA VAL A 231 14.14 -10.98 5.43
C VAL A 231 15.25 -9.96 5.68
N SER A 232 15.14 -8.76 5.14
CA SER A 232 16.13 -7.69 5.30
C SER A 232 16.20 -7.21 6.74
N ARG A 233 17.34 -7.46 7.41
CA ARG A 233 17.57 -7.10 8.83
C ARG A 233 17.60 -5.60 9.09
N HIS A 234 17.88 -4.81 8.09
CA HIS A 234 17.71 -3.36 8.07
C HIS A 234 16.60 -3.02 7.07
N ALA A 235 15.59 -2.31 7.53
CA ALA A 235 14.49 -1.90 6.65
C ALA A 235 15.04 -1.04 5.50
N THR A 236 14.82 -1.50 4.27
CA THR A 236 15.41 -0.94 3.06
C THR A 236 14.32 -0.58 2.07
N ARG A 237 14.41 0.60 1.45
CA ARG A 237 13.67 0.94 0.23
C ARG A 237 14.58 1.79 -0.64
N ARG A 238 15.00 1.22 -1.77
CA ARG A 238 15.99 1.83 -2.67
C ARG A 238 15.51 1.76 -4.10
N LEU A 239 15.76 2.85 -4.82
CA LEU A 239 15.51 2.96 -6.25
C LEU A 239 16.72 3.56 -6.94
N MET A 240 17.11 2.99 -8.08
CA MET A 240 18.04 3.57 -9.02
C MET A 240 17.40 3.61 -10.40
N ILE A 241 17.44 4.76 -11.05
CA ILE A 241 17.00 4.94 -12.43
C ILE A 241 18.19 5.44 -13.25
N ASN A 242 18.55 4.70 -14.29
CA ASN A 242 19.59 5.09 -15.23
C ASN A 242 18.94 5.59 -16.52
N GLY A 243 19.06 6.90 -16.77
CA GLY A 243 18.68 7.53 -18.02
C GLY A 243 19.90 7.93 -18.84
N ASP A 244 19.69 8.28 -20.12
CA ASP A 244 20.76 8.72 -21.02
C ASP A 244 21.25 10.15 -20.76
N ARG A 245 20.53 10.93 -19.93
CA ARG A 245 20.93 12.28 -19.50
C ARG A 245 21.36 12.34 -18.07
N GLN A 246 20.62 11.70 -17.16
CA GLN A 246 20.88 11.76 -15.73
C GLN A 246 20.62 10.40 -15.08
N GLN A 247 21.25 10.19 -13.92
CA GLN A 247 20.97 9.09 -13.02
C GLN A 247 20.22 9.62 -11.79
N LEU A 248 19.19 8.89 -11.34
CA LEU A 248 18.47 9.16 -10.11
C LEU A 248 18.69 8.02 -9.12
N ILE A 249 18.96 8.37 -7.85
CA ILE A 249 19.01 7.42 -6.75
C ILE A 249 18.11 7.92 -5.62
N TRP A 250 17.29 7.02 -5.10
CA TRP A 250 16.55 7.20 -3.86
C TRP A 250 16.88 6.09 -2.88
N ASP A 251 17.26 6.49 -1.69
CA ASP A 251 17.37 5.63 -0.51
C ASP A 251 16.55 6.31 0.59
N TRP A 252 15.53 5.63 1.11
CA TRP A 252 14.60 6.27 2.03
C TRP A 252 15.25 6.70 3.36
N ASP A 253 16.37 6.07 3.76
CA ASP A 253 17.10 6.46 4.96
C ASP A 253 17.76 7.86 4.85
N GLU A 254 17.95 8.35 3.63
CA GLU A 254 18.60 9.65 3.40
C GLU A 254 17.63 10.83 3.40
N ASN A 255 16.30 10.60 3.47
CA ASN A 255 15.27 11.63 3.33
C ASN A 255 15.50 12.56 2.14
N SER A 256 15.99 12.01 1.04
CA SER A 256 16.31 12.76 -0.18
C SER A 256 16.28 11.90 -1.43
N VAL A 257 16.00 12.53 -2.56
CA VAL A 257 16.23 12.00 -3.90
C VAL A 257 17.49 12.67 -4.45
N ARG A 258 18.42 11.90 -5.02
CA ARG A 258 19.65 12.39 -5.60
C ARG A 258 19.62 12.26 -7.12
N LEU A 259 20.02 13.34 -7.83
CA LEU A 259 20.22 13.33 -9.27
C LEU A 259 21.67 13.62 -9.59
N PHE A 260 22.28 12.82 -10.46
CA PHE A 260 23.62 13.06 -10.97
C PHE A 260 23.57 13.97 -12.20
N ASP A 261 24.24 15.11 -12.11
CA ASP A 261 24.46 16.02 -13.25
C ASP A 261 25.79 15.68 -13.91
N PRO A 262 25.82 15.03 -15.11
CA PRO A 262 27.05 14.61 -15.74
C PRO A 262 27.86 15.79 -16.30
N GLU A 263 27.26 16.93 -16.59
CA GLU A 263 27.96 18.13 -17.09
C GLU A 263 28.82 18.77 -15.98
N LYS A 264 28.29 18.77 -14.75
CA LYS A 264 29.00 19.31 -13.58
C LYS A 264 29.77 18.24 -12.80
N GLY A 265 29.49 16.96 -13.04
CA GLY A 265 30.10 15.83 -12.29
C GLY A 265 29.71 15.77 -10.82
N VAL A 266 28.51 16.27 -10.45
CA VAL A 266 28.04 16.36 -9.07
C VAL A 266 26.66 15.73 -8.87
N TRP A 267 26.36 15.31 -7.63
CA TRP A 267 25.05 14.91 -7.21
C TRP A 267 24.28 16.10 -6.66
N GLU A 268 23.15 16.40 -7.24
CA GLU A 268 22.13 17.29 -6.66
C GLU A 268 21.29 16.48 -5.67
N LYS A 269 21.07 17.03 -4.47
CA LYS A 269 20.26 16.42 -3.43
C LYS A 269 18.97 17.21 -3.26
N ILE A 270 17.83 16.56 -3.47
CA ILE A 270 16.49 17.11 -3.25
C ILE A 270 15.97 16.51 -1.94
N GLU A 271 16.01 17.31 -0.89
CA GLU A 271 15.54 16.90 0.44
C GLU A 271 14.02 16.96 0.54
N TYR A 272 13.44 16.10 1.39
CA TYR A 272 12.02 16.10 1.71
C TYR A 272 11.82 15.80 3.21
N ASP A 273 10.66 16.23 3.73
CA ASP A 273 10.27 15.99 5.12
C ASP A 273 9.15 14.94 5.17
N MET A 274 9.38 13.87 5.93
CA MET A 274 8.42 12.79 6.16
C MET A 274 7.55 13.02 7.40
N GLY A 275 7.86 14.03 8.21
CA GLY A 275 7.33 14.12 9.55
C GLY A 275 7.88 13.00 10.45
N SER A 276 7.40 12.93 11.68
CA SER A 276 7.79 11.90 12.65
C SER A 276 6.94 10.63 12.46
N ALA A 277 7.55 9.48 12.73
CA ALA A 277 6.83 8.22 12.86
C ALA A 277 6.03 8.19 14.17
N ALA A 278 4.92 7.47 14.19
CA ALA A 278 4.21 7.19 15.44
C ALA A 278 5.02 6.23 16.31
N ALA A 279 4.82 6.31 17.63
CA ALA A 279 5.48 5.41 18.57
C ALA A 279 5.19 3.93 18.25
N GLY A 280 6.22 3.10 18.24
CA GLY A 280 6.15 1.67 17.93
C GLY A 280 6.26 1.31 16.44
N TYR A 281 6.47 2.30 15.57
CA TYR A 281 6.73 2.07 14.15
C TYR A 281 8.18 2.43 13.78
N ASN A 282 8.65 1.87 12.65
CA ASN A 282 9.96 2.21 12.10
C ASN A 282 10.05 3.73 11.86
N ALA A 283 11.17 4.35 12.28
CA ALA A 283 11.40 5.79 12.18
C ALA A 283 11.24 6.35 10.74
N ASN A 284 11.47 5.50 9.73
CA ASN A 284 11.35 5.86 8.32
C ASN A 284 9.89 5.84 7.80
N ILE A 285 8.92 5.44 8.63
CA ILE A 285 7.50 5.41 8.28
C ILE A 285 6.81 6.63 8.90
N GLY A 286 6.95 7.79 8.26
CA GLY A 286 6.29 9.02 8.70
C GLY A 286 4.76 8.93 8.62
N GLU A 287 4.06 9.44 9.62
CA GLU A 287 2.57 9.44 9.65
C GLU A 287 1.96 10.36 8.58
N ARG A 288 2.72 11.33 8.06
CA ARG A 288 2.22 12.34 7.13
C ARG A 288 1.56 11.74 5.89
N MET A 289 2.19 10.74 5.25
CA MET A 289 1.63 10.11 4.04
C MET A 289 0.28 9.43 4.31
N TYR A 290 0.08 8.83 5.48
CA TYR A 290 -1.21 8.23 5.87
C TYR A 290 -2.29 9.29 6.13
N VAL A 291 -1.91 10.41 6.74
CA VAL A 291 -2.82 11.56 6.94
C VAL A 291 -3.22 12.17 5.59
N ASP A 292 -2.27 12.32 4.67
CA ASP A 292 -2.52 12.90 3.34
C ASP A 292 -3.38 11.95 2.49
N GLU A 293 -3.23 10.64 2.63
CA GLU A 293 -4.09 9.64 1.98
C GLU A 293 -5.54 9.75 2.46
N ILE A 294 -5.77 9.79 3.78
CA ILE A 294 -7.12 9.95 4.35
C ILE A 294 -7.70 11.33 4.01
N ARG A 295 -6.88 12.39 3.96
CA ARG A 295 -7.32 13.71 3.45
C ARG A 295 -7.82 13.60 2.02
N ASN A 296 -7.11 12.91 1.15
CA ASN A 296 -7.53 12.71 -0.24
C ASN A 296 -8.85 11.91 -0.32
N PHE A 297 -9.05 10.91 0.55
CA PHE A 297 -10.32 10.20 0.63
C PHE A 297 -11.47 11.13 1.03
N ILE A 298 -11.29 11.95 2.05
CA ILE A 298 -12.30 12.94 2.47
C ILE A 298 -12.61 13.92 1.33
N GLU A 299 -11.58 14.45 0.67
CA GLU A 299 -11.74 15.37 -0.46
C GLU A 299 -12.44 14.73 -1.66
N ALA A 300 -12.24 13.43 -1.89
CA ALA A 300 -12.94 12.69 -2.93
C ALA A 300 -14.44 12.56 -2.61
N ILE A 301 -14.78 12.26 -1.36
CA ILE A 301 -16.19 12.23 -0.91
C ILE A 301 -16.85 13.61 -1.05
N GLU A 302 -16.11 14.67 -0.77
CA GLU A 302 -16.59 16.05 -0.91
C GLU A 302 -16.62 16.55 -2.37
N GLY A 303 -16.19 15.74 -3.33
CA GLY A 303 -16.14 16.09 -4.76
C GLY A 303 -15.07 17.11 -5.13
N LYS A 304 -14.09 17.38 -4.25
CA LYS A 304 -13.02 18.36 -4.48
C LYS A 304 -11.97 17.86 -5.47
N ARG A 305 -11.62 16.60 -5.39
CA ARG A 305 -10.71 15.91 -6.31
C ARG A 305 -10.91 14.39 -6.23
N PRO A 306 -10.62 13.63 -7.30
CA PRO A 306 -10.73 12.17 -7.24
C PRO A 306 -9.71 11.60 -6.24
N PHE A 307 -10.02 10.41 -5.71
CA PHE A 307 -9.03 9.63 -4.97
C PHE A 307 -7.91 9.16 -5.91
N SER A 308 -6.67 9.16 -5.42
CA SER A 308 -5.47 8.96 -6.24
C SER A 308 -5.33 7.53 -6.79
N ASN A 309 -6.00 6.56 -6.17
CA ASN A 309 -6.09 5.18 -6.63
C ASN A 309 -7.58 4.76 -6.74
N ASN A 310 -7.91 3.83 -7.65
CA ASN A 310 -9.26 3.29 -7.78
C ASN A 310 -9.23 1.77 -7.86
N LEU A 311 -10.39 1.13 -7.63
CA LEU A 311 -10.48 -0.34 -7.61
C LEU A 311 -10.04 -0.99 -8.93
N ALA A 312 -10.28 -0.38 -10.07
CA ALA A 312 -9.84 -0.94 -11.34
C ALA A 312 -8.32 -0.95 -11.47
N ASN A 313 -7.65 0.13 -11.03
CA ASN A 313 -6.19 0.17 -10.99
C ASN A 313 -5.62 -0.79 -9.94
N ASP A 314 -6.24 -0.86 -8.76
CA ASP A 314 -5.84 -1.80 -7.69
C ASP A 314 -5.96 -3.25 -8.15
N HIS A 315 -7.08 -3.63 -8.78
CA HIS A 315 -7.27 -4.94 -9.39
C HIS A 315 -6.20 -5.25 -10.46
N ARG A 316 -5.85 -4.24 -11.28
CA ARG A 316 -4.79 -4.39 -12.29
C ARG A 316 -3.41 -4.62 -11.64
N ILE A 317 -3.14 -4.00 -10.49
CA ILE A 317 -1.92 -4.23 -9.70
C ILE A 317 -1.90 -5.67 -9.17
N LEU A 318 -3.03 -6.19 -8.67
CA LEU A 318 -3.14 -7.58 -8.23
C LEU A 318 -2.94 -8.57 -9.39
N LYS A 319 -3.45 -8.28 -10.58
CA LYS A 319 -3.15 -9.08 -11.78
C LYS A 319 -1.66 -9.08 -12.11
N LEU A 320 -0.94 -7.99 -11.85
CA LEU A 320 0.52 -7.95 -12.03
C LEU A 320 1.24 -8.82 -11.00
N LEU A 321 0.80 -8.85 -9.74
CA LEU A 321 1.29 -9.82 -8.74
C LEU A 321 1.08 -11.26 -9.23
N TYR A 322 -0.12 -11.59 -9.70
CA TYR A 322 -0.42 -12.94 -10.19
C TYR A 322 0.39 -13.32 -11.45
N ALA A 323 0.70 -12.34 -12.30
CA ALA A 323 1.55 -12.56 -13.46
C ALA A 323 3.02 -12.84 -13.07
N ILE A 324 3.52 -12.23 -11.98
CA ILE A 324 4.84 -12.58 -11.40
C ILE A 324 4.82 -14.03 -10.92
N GLU A 325 3.79 -14.41 -10.17
CA GLU A 325 3.63 -15.78 -9.66
C GLU A 325 3.44 -16.82 -10.79
N GLU A 326 2.71 -16.46 -11.83
CA GLU A 326 2.52 -17.30 -13.03
C GLU A 326 3.85 -17.50 -13.79
N ALA A 327 4.65 -16.45 -13.93
CA ALA A 327 5.95 -16.52 -14.60
C ALA A 327 6.89 -17.52 -13.90
N ASP A 328 6.90 -17.54 -12.56
CA ASP A 328 7.67 -18.51 -11.78
C ASP A 328 7.16 -19.94 -11.99
N ARG A 329 5.85 -20.16 -11.85
CA ARG A 329 5.25 -21.50 -12.04
C ARG A 329 5.51 -22.07 -13.43
N ASN A 330 5.49 -21.22 -14.46
CA ASN A 330 5.70 -21.60 -15.85
C ASN A 330 7.19 -21.67 -16.24
N GLY A 331 8.09 -21.10 -15.43
CA GLY A 331 9.52 -20.96 -15.76
C GLY A 331 9.77 -20.15 -17.03
N ALA A 332 8.89 -19.18 -17.34
CA ALA A 332 8.87 -18.44 -18.61
C ALA A 332 8.37 -17.01 -18.43
N TYR A 333 8.67 -16.14 -19.41
CA TYR A 333 8.06 -14.83 -19.48
C TYR A 333 6.55 -14.92 -19.72
N VAL A 334 5.80 -14.12 -18.95
CA VAL A 334 4.35 -13.91 -19.13
C VAL A 334 4.13 -12.54 -19.76
N ARG A 335 3.23 -12.43 -20.75
CA ARG A 335 2.75 -11.15 -21.28
C ARG A 335 1.71 -10.58 -20.31
N PHE A 336 1.83 -9.30 -20.01
CA PHE A 336 0.83 -8.64 -19.18
C PHE A 336 -0.28 -8.04 -20.06
N ASN A 337 -1.48 -8.59 -19.91
CA ASN A 337 -2.69 -8.18 -20.63
C ASN A 337 -3.76 -7.63 -19.65
N GLY A 338 -3.32 -7.02 -18.53
CA GLY A 338 -4.20 -6.54 -17.47
C GLY A 338 -4.89 -5.20 -17.75
#